data_3971a83264eefdcdddf80e99178e499e
#
_entry.id   3971a83264eefdcdddf80e99178e499e
#
_cell.length_a   1.000
_cell.length_b   1.000
_cell.length_c   1.000
_cell.angle_alpha   90.00
_cell.angle_beta   90.00
_cell.angle_gamma   90.00
#
_symmetry.space_group_name_H-M   'P 1'
#
loop_
_entity.id
_entity.type
_entity.pdbx_description
1 polymer ?
#
loop_
_entity_poly.entity_id
_entity_poly.type
_entity_poly.pdbx_seq_one_letter_code
_entity_poly.pdbx_strand_id
1 'polypeptide(L)'
;MIKNKRQYAAKAKQVQLFKEALARWSADNIPAGFDPRMHQAQRDGFESQLESLQNQLAEFDALQNGCIEAISLKSLDELPVGLIKARIARGLTQKELAEKIGVKSQQVQRWEAEDYENVNFSSMIDIAHALELDISETIRLPAKHRPAFSALKDLGITKGFISARLVPTKLKWLNPEMDNAELLAAAAVRLDTIFGCKIATDGTVANDDRFLQVASEGRFKIPADATANKVTAYAVYAKHLAEIVARATAHLPTQTIPRNWKTLRTALLGDDSMSFERLLNGAWDMGIPVLPLADPIRFHGVCWRINGRNVVVLKQPMSFESRWAFDLVHEIYHAGESPEFDSMAAVQCDPMDEARRESDDEANANNLAGNVLLNGLAEELYQKAIAAAKNKWQLIPVAEQIAKAADVNIGHFANYLAFRLNADSFIEWWGPAAKLQPETDPPFETAKKVFFERVNVASLSQEDRELLEQALSDPELG
;
A
#
# COMPACT_ATOMS: atom_id res chain seq x y z
N MET A 1 -2.91 -3.23 28.67
CA MET A 1 -3.53 -4.41 27.96
C MET A 1 -4.43 -5.21 28.90
N ILE A 2 -5.49 -5.82 28.38
CA ILE A 2 -6.38 -6.75 29.13
C ILE A 2 -5.86 -8.18 28.94
N LYS A 3 -5.64 -8.90 30.05
CA LYS A 3 -5.04 -10.24 30.05
C LYS A 3 -6.04 -11.38 30.29
N ASN A 4 -7.23 -11.08 30.82
CA ASN A 4 -8.26 -12.09 31.11
C ASN A 4 -9.67 -11.49 31.18
N LYS A 5 -10.71 -12.36 31.14
CA LYS A 5 -12.12 -11.97 31.18
C LYS A 5 -12.53 -11.17 32.42
N ARG A 6 -11.86 -11.38 33.57
CA ARG A 6 -12.14 -10.62 34.79
C ARG A 6 -11.70 -9.17 34.65
N GLN A 7 -10.51 -8.93 34.09
CA GLN A 7 -10.03 -7.57 33.79
C GLN A 7 -10.89 -6.91 32.72
N TYR A 8 -11.32 -7.66 31.70
CA TYR A 8 -12.25 -7.18 30.67
C TYR A 8 -13.55 -6.65 31.31
N ALA A 9 -14.20 -7.47 32.13
CA ALA A 9 -15.44 -7.06 32.79
C ALA A 9 -15.27 -5.83 33.69
N ALA A 10 -14.15 -5.74 34.41
CA ALA A 10 -13.84 -4.58 35.23
C ALA A 10 -13.66 -3.31 34.41
N LYS A 11 -12.92 -3.38 33.28
CA LYS A 11 -12.70 -2.25 32.39
C LYS A 11 -13.96 -1.87 31.62
N ALA A 12 -14.79 -2.81 31.20
CA ALA A 12 -16.09 -2.54 30.59
C ALA A 12 -17.01 -1.77 31.53
N LYS A 13 -17.00 -2.11 32.83
CA LYS A 13 -17.72 -1.35 33.85
C LYS A 13 -17.17 0.08 34.01
N GLN A 14 -15.83 0.25 33.96
CA GLN A 14 -15.22 1.57 34.01
C GLN A 14 -15.61 2.43 32.80
N VAL A 15 -15.62 1.85 31.59
CA VAL A 15 -16.09 2.54 30.37
C VAL A 15 -17.51 3.06 30.56
N GLN A 16 -18.41 2.23 31.14
CA GLN A 16 -19.78 2.64 31.40
C GLN A 16 -19.84 3.82 32.37
N LEU A 17 -19.06 3.78 33.48
CA LEU A 17 -18.99 4.87 34.44
C LEU A 17 -18.46 6.16 33.84
N PHE A 18 -17.41 6.10 33.00
CA PHE A 18 -16.90 7.28 32.31
C PHE A 18 -17.91 7.86 31.31
N LYS A 19 -18.62 7.01 30.54
CA LYS A 19 -19.68 7.46 29.66
C LYS A 19 -20.81 8.18 30.41
N GLU A 20 -21.24 7.62 31.56
CA GLU A 20 -22.26 8.24 32.40
C GLU A 20 -21.76 9.56 33.03
N ALA A 21 -20.49 9.65 33.43
CA ALA A 21 -19.89 10.86 33.94
C ALA A 21 -19.86 11.95 32.88
N LEU A 22 -19.38 11.62 31.68
CA LEU A 22 -19.34 12.54 30.55
C LEU A 22 -20.72 12.98 30.07
N ALA A 23 -21.71 12.08 30.09
CA ALA A 23 -23.10 12.42 29.74
C ALA A 23 -23.75 13.42 30.70
N ARG A 24 -23.31 13.47 31.94
CA ARG A 24 -23.74 14.44 32.96
C ARG A 24 -22.94 15.74 32.94
N TRP A 25 -21.87 15.78 32.11
CA TRP A 25 -20.99 16.95 32.04
C TRP A 25 -21.68 18.06 31.27
N SER A 26 -21.75 19.25 31.87
CA SER A 26 -22.25 20.44 31.21
C SER A 26 -21.20 21.55 31.27
N ALA A 27 -20.95 22.16 30.13
CA ALA A 27 -20.03 23.28 30.03
C ALA A 27 -20.50 24.50 30.87
N ASP A 28 -21.81 24.58 31.13
CA ASP A 28 -22.42 25.68 31.88
C ASP A 28 -22.49 25.43 33.40
N ASN A 29 -22.20 24.20 33.86
CA ASN A 29 -22.28 23.83 35.26
C ASN A 29 -20.90 23.73 35.90
N ILE A 30 -20.16 24.84 35.88
CA ILE A 30 -18.84 24.94 36.51
C ILE A 30 -19.03 25.21 38.00
N PRO A 31 -18.48 24.39 38.92
CA PRO A 31 -18.57 24.65 40.36
C PRO A 31 -18.02 26.05 40.72
N ALA A 32 -18.69 26.71 41.65
CA ALA A 32 -18.28 28.05 42.09
C ALA A 32 -16.83 28.04 42.57
N GLY A 33 -15.99 28.88 41.96
CA GLY A 33 -14.54 28.97 42.28
C GLY A 33 -13.64 28.04 41.44
N PHE A 34 -14.19 27.32 40.48
CA PHE A 34 -13.39 26.49 39.57
C PHE A 34 -13.02 27.23 38.28
N ASP A 35 -11.76 27.14 37.84
CA ASP A 35 -11.33 27.73 36.58
C ASP A 35 -11.95 26.97 35.40
N PRO A 36 -12.64 27.66 34.46
CA PRO A 36 -13.23 27.01 33.28
C PRO A 36 -12.24 26.21 32.48
N ARG A 37 -10.97 26.62 32.41
CA ARG A 37 -9.92 25.87 31.69
C ARG A 37 -9.59 24.55 32.40
N MET A 38 -9.57 24.54 33.73
CA MET A 38 -9.37 23.30 34.49
C MET A 38 -10.57 22.36 34.36
N HIS A 39 -11.79 22.91 34.29
CA HIS A 39 -12.98 22.10 34.05
C HIS A 39 -12.95 21.43 32.67
N GLN A 40 -12.55 22.15 31.62
CA GLN A 40 -12.39 21.59 30.30
C GLN A 40 -11.25 20.56 30.27
N ALA A 41 -10.08 20.84 30.84
CA ALA A 41 -8.97 19.90 30.89
C ALA A 41 -9.33 18.58 31.62
N GLN A 42 -10.19 18.66 32.64
CA GLN A 42 -10.69 17.48 33.33
C GLN A 42 -11.59 16.64 32.45
N ARG A 43 -12.46 17.26 31.63
CA ARG A 43 -13.28 16.59 30.64
C ARG A 43 -12.41 15.88 29.59
N ASP A 44 -11.45 16.61 29.00
CA ASP A 44 -10.52 16.07 28.00
C ASP A 44 -9.75 14.88 28.57
N GLY A 45 -9.37 14.93 29.85
CA GLY A 45 -8.74 13.82 30.58
C GLY A 45 -9.65 12.59 30.68
N PHE A 46 -10.94 12.77 30.95
CA PHE A 46 -11.90 11.66 31.00
C PHE A 46 -12.18 11.10 29.60
N GLU A 47 -12.29 11.94 28.57
CA GLU A 47 -12.44 11.50 27.18
C GLU A 47 -11.23 10.66 26.72
N SER A 48 -10.03 11.13 26.98
CA SER A 48 -8.78 10.39 26.67
C SER A 48 -8.69 9.03 27.41
N GLN A 49 -9.08 9.00 28.70
CA GLN A 49 -9.13 7.74 29.45
C GLN A 49 -10.19 6.79 28.92
N LEU A 50 -11.35 7.31 28.53
CA LEU A 50 -12.44 6.52 27.93
C LEU A 50 -11.99 5.90 26.63
N GLU A 51 -11.37 6.67 25.74
CA GLU A 51 -10.81 6.19 24.47
C GLU A 51 -9.77 5.10 24.69
N SER A 52 -8.82 5.31 25.59
CA SER A 52 -7.81 4.32 25.94
C SER A 52 -8.42 3.01 26.45
N LEU A 53 -9.45 3.07 27.28
CA LEU A 53 -10.15 1.88 27.78
C LEU A 53 -10.93 1.18 26.67
N GLN A 54 -11.59 1.91 25.79
CA GLN A 54 -12.32 1.35 24.65
C GLN A 54 -11.39 0.64 23.68
N ASN A 55 -10.22 1.25 23.37
CA ASN A 55 -9.21 0.62 22.53
C ASN A 55 -8.68 -0.68 23.13
N GLN A 56 -8.49 -0.73 24.46
CA GLN A 56 -8.07 -1.97 25.14
C GLN A 56 -9.16 -3.07 25.10
N LEU A 57 -10.42 -2.70 25.19
CA LEU A 57 -11.53 -3.65 25.05
C LEU A 57 -11.64 -4.17 23.63
N ALA A 58 -11.55 -3.28 22.63
CA ALA A 58 -11.59 -3.64 21.22
C ALA A 58 -10.42 -4.55 20.82
N GLU A 59 -9.20 -4.28 21.32
CA GLU A 59 -8.05 -5.18 21.10
C GLU A 59 -8.31 -6.58 21.68
N PHE A 60 -8.85 -6.67 22.89
CA PHE A 60 -9.17 -7.96 23.50
C PHE A 60 -10.25 -8.72 22.73
N ASP A 61 -11.28 -8.02 22.27
CA ASP A 61 -12.36 -8.60 21.46
C ASP A 61 -11.84 -9.09 20.10
N ALA A 62 -10.99 -8.31 19.43
CA ALA A 62 -10.37 -8.68 18.17
C ALA A 62 -9.51 -9.95 18.30
N LEU A 63 -8.73 -10.07 19.39
CA LEU A 63 -7.97 -11.27 19.69
C LEU A 63 -8.88 -12.49 19.91
N GLN A 64 -9.97 -12.34 20.68
CA GLN A 64 -10.89 -13.46 20.98
C GLN A 64 -11.72 -13.91 19.79
N ASN A 65 -12.06 -13.00 18.88
CA ASN A 65 -12.90 -13.29 17.72
C ASN A 65 -12.13 -13.86 16.52
N GLY A 66 -10.81 -14.08 16.64
CA GLY A 66 -9.99 -14.63 15.57
C GLY A 66 -9.75 -13.64 14.41
N CYS A 67 -9.99 -12.35 14.63
CA CYS A 67 -9.74 -11.31 13.61
C CYS A 67 -8.23 -10.99 13.41
N ILE A 68 -7.35 -11.55 14.26
CA ILE A 68 -5.91 -11.33 14.22
C ILE A 68 -5.22 -12.66 13.90
N GLU A 69 -4.73 -12.80 12.68
CA GLU A 69 -4.03 -14.01 12.21
C GLU A 69 -2.54 -14.01 12.58
N ALA A 70 -1.91 -12.84 12.69
CA ALA A 70 -0.51 -12.69 13.04
C ALA A 70 -0.27 -11.51 13.98
N ILE A 71 0.67 -11.67 14.93
CA ILE A 71 1.10 -10.63 15.85
C ILE A 71 2.52 -10.23 15.44
N SER A 72 2.68 -9.03 14.89
CA SER A 72 4.01 -8.50 14.54
C SER A 72 4.71 -7.95 15.77
N LEU A 73 5.95 -8.37 15.99
CA LEU A 73 6.82 -7.89 17.05
C LEU A 73 7.92 -7.01 16.43
N LYS A 74 8.21 -5.87 17.04
CA LYS A 74 9.27 -4.96 16.58
C LYS A 74 10.63 -5.35 17.14
N SER A 75 10.65 -6.03 18.27
CA SER A 75 11.85 -6.51 18.96
C SER A 75 11.54 -7.73 19.80
N LEU A 76 12.57 -8.45 20.19
CA LEU A 76 12.46 -9.60 21.09
C LEU A 76 11.85 -9.22 22.47
N ASP A 77 11.99 -7.96 22.88
CA ASP A 77 11.42 -7.44 24.13
C ASP A 77 9.88 -7.44 24.11
N GLU A 78 9.25 -7.43 22.94
CA GLU A 78 7.80 -7.49 22.80
C GLU A 78 7.26 -8.94 22.80
N LEU A 79 8.13 -9.95 22.73
CA LEU A 79 7.75 -11.37 22.74
C LEU A 79 6.88 -11.75 23.94
N PRO A 80 7.19 -11.34 25.19
CA PRO A 80 6.38 -11.62 26.35
C PRO A 80 4.91 -11.18 26.19
N VAL A 81 4.69 -9.96 25.75
CA VAL A 81 3.36 -9.41 25.49
C VAL A 81 2.69 -10.13 24.31
N GLY A 82 3.48 -10.48 23.29
CA GLY A 82 3.03 -11.29 22.15
C GLY A 82 2.49 -12.66 22.58
N LEU A 83 3.15 -13.36 23.49
CA LEU A 83 2.70 -14.65 24.04
C LEU A 83 1.37 -14.52 24.80
N ILE A 84 1.17 -13.43 25.56
CA ILE A 84 -0.11 -13.18 26.24
C ILE A 84 -1.23 -12.97 25.21
N LYS A 85 -0.98 -12.17 24.18
CA LYS A 85 -1.94 -11.93 23.09
C LYS A 85 -2.27 -13.21 22.34
N ALA A 86 -1.28 -14.03 22.04
CA ALA A 86 -1.45 -15.32 21.38
C ALA A 86 -2.28 -16.29 22.20
N ARG A 87 -2.07 -16.37 23.51
CA ARG A 87 -2.92 -17.18 24.42
C ARG A 87 -4.39 -16.72 24.36
N ILE A 88 -4.61 -15.40 24.39
CA ILE A 88 -5.96 -14.83 24.29
C ILE A 88 -6.61 -15.17 22.96
N ALA A 89 -5.87 -15.03 21.85
CA ALA A 89 -6.33 -15.35 20.51
C ALA A 89 -6.66 -16.84 20.32
N ARG A 90 -5.89 -17.73 20.98
CA ARG A 90 -6.21 -19.18 21.06
C ARG A 90 -7.39 -19.50 21.98
N GLY A 91 -8.00 -18.51 22.61
CA GLY A 91 -9.13 -18.70 23.54
C GLY A 91 -8.77 -19.39 24.85
N LEU A 92 -7.48 -19.61 25.13
CA LEU A 92 -7.02 -20.34 26.33
C LEU A 92 -7.06 -19.44 27.56
N THR A 93 -7.53 -19.99 28.67
CA THR A 93 -7.38 -19.38 29.99
C THR A 93 -5.96 -19.58 30.51
N GLN A 94 -5.56 -18.78 31.48
CA GLN A 94 -4.29 -18.95 32.20
C GLN A 94 -4.14 -20.33 32.85
N LYS A 95 -5.28 -20.93 33.28
CA LYS A 95 -5.31 -22.25 33.86
C LYS A 95 -5.03 -23.34 32.82
N GLU A 96 -5.69 -23.27 31.67
CA GLU A 96 -5.48 -24.21 30.55
C GLU A 96 -4.07 -24.13 29.98
N LEU A 97 -3.48 -22.94 29.86
CA LEU A 97 -2.10 -22.82 29.50
C LEU A 97 -1.17 -23.46 30.52
N ALA A 98 -1.42 -23.23 31.83
CA ALA A 98 -0.65 -23.84 32.91
C ALA A 98 -0.67 -25.37 32.87
N GLU A 99 -1.85 -25.96 32.60
CA GLU A 99 -2.03 -27.41 32.42
C GLU A 99 -1.23 -27.94 31.22
N LYS A 100 -1.24 -27.20 30.09
CA LYS A 100 -0.48 -27.57 28.87
C LYS A 100 1.05 -27.58 29.08
N ILE A 101 1.57 -26.64 29.86
CA ILE A 101 3.04 -26.52 30.11
C ILE A 101 3.48 -27.20 31.43
N GLY A 102 2.54 -27.87 32.13
CA GLY A 102 2.86 -28.64 33.33
C GLY A 102 3.21 -27.82 34.58
N VAL A 103 2.72 -26.59 34.71
CA VAL A 103 2.96 -25.72 35.86
C VAL A 103 1.67 -25.40 36.65
N LYS A 104 1.82 -24.82 37.85
CA LYS A 104 0.67 -24.36 38.62
C LYS A 104 0.02 -23.12 37.98
N SER A 105 -1.31 -23.07 37.94
CA SER A 105 -2.08 -21.93 37.39
C SER A 105 -1.68 -20.59 38.02
N GLN A 106 -1.38 -20.55 39.31
CA GLN A 106 -0.89 -19.35 40.00
C GLN A 106 0.45 -18.83 39.45
N GLN A 107 1.26 -19.73 38.91
CA GLN A 107 2.55 -19.37 38.32
C GLN A 107 2.36 -18.62 37.00
N VAL A 108 1.50 -19.11 36.12
CA VAL A 108 1.16 -18.42 34.86
C VAL A 108 0.47 -17.08 35.15
N GLN A 109 -0.43 -17.03 36.14
CA GLN A 109 -1.07 -15.78 36.56
C GLN A 109 -0.04 -14.71 37.00
N ARG A 110 0.97 -15.13 37.79
CA ARG A 110 2.05 -14.23 38.25
C ARG A 110 2.91 -13.81 37.07
N TRP A 111 3.33 -14.75 36.23
CA TRP A 111 4.14 -14.46 35.06
C TRP A 111 3.46 -13.44 34.14
N GLU A 112 2.20 -13.65 33.81
CA GLU A 112 1.47 -12.69 32.97
C GLU A 112 1.17 -11.37 33.69
N ALA A 113 1.02 -11.35 35.02
CA ALA A 113 0.86 -10.10 35.76
C ALA A 113 2.08 -9.20 35.63
N GLU A 114 3.27 -9.80 35.59
CA GLU A 114 4.58 -9.16 35.48
C GLU A 114 5.07 -9.10 34.01
N ASP A 115 4.21 -9.26 33.01
CA ASP A 115 4.55 -9.30 31.58
C ASP A 115 5.73 -10.23 31.24
N TYR A 116 5.87 -11.34 31.98
CA TYR A 116 6.95 -12.33 31.87
C TYR A 116 8.37 -11.79 32.17
N GLU A 117 8.53 -10.61 32.81
CA GLU A 117 9.85 -9.98 33.06
C GLU A 117 10.85 -10.89 33.76
N ASN A 118 10.40 -11.76 34.68
CA ASN A 118 11.26 -12.65 35.46
C ASN A 118 11.18 -14.12 35.00
N VAL A 119 10.76 -14.37 33.77
CA VAL A 119 10.65 -15.71 33.21
C VAL A 119 11.84 -16.00 32.31
N ASN A 120 12.47 -17.17 32.50
CA ASN A 120 13.60 -17.55 31.63
C ASN A 120 13.11 -17.83 30.20
N PHE A 121 13.99 -17.64 29.25
CA PHE A 121 13.70 -17.77 27.82
C PHE A 121 13.22 -19.18 27.43
N SER A 122 13.75 -20.25 28.09
CA SER A 122 13.30 -21.61 27.85
C SER A 122 11.81 -21.79 28.16
N SER A 123 11.32 -21.23 29.28
CA SER A 123 9.91 -21.28 29.62
C SER A 123 9.02 -20.49 28.64
N MET A 124 9.55 -19.41 28.05
CA MET A 124 8.82 -18.70 26.97
C MET A 124 8.73 -19.55 25.70
N ILE A 125 9.76 -20.30 25.38
CA ILE A 125 9.75 -21.29 24.27
C ILE A 125 8.71 -22.38 24.54
N ASP A 126 8.66 -22.91 25.78
CA ASP A 126 7.67 -23.92 26.15
C ASP A 126 6.23 -23.40 26.00
N ILE A 127 6.00 -22.13 26.35
CA ILE A 127 4.71 -21.46 26.17
C ILE A 127 4.39 -21.31 24.68
N ALA A 128 5.37 -20.88 23.86
CA ALA A 128 5.18 -20.72 22.42
C ALA A 128 4.80 -22.06 21.77
N HIS A 129 5.46 -23.17 22.13
CA HIS A 129 5.13 -24.52 21.69
C HIS A 129 3.72 -24.96 22.15
N ALA A 130 3.38 -24.71 23.41
CA ALA A 130 2.05 -25.06 23.95
C ALA A 130 0.91 -24.28 23.28
N LEU A 131 1.22 -23.09 22.75
CA LEU A 131 0.32 -22.25 21.97
C LEU A 131 0.36 -22.57 20.48
N GLU A 132 1.22 -23.49 20.03
CA GLU A 132 1.40 -23.89 18.62
C GLU A 132 1.71 -22.67 17.73
N LEU A 133 2.61 -21.81 18.20
CA LEU A 133 3.03 -20.61 17.46
C LEU A 133 4.16 -20.92 16.50
N ASP A 134 4.06 -20.41 15.29
CA ASP A 134 5.18 -20.29 14.35
C ASP A 134 5.84 -18.92 14.54
N ILE A 135 7.04 -18.91 15.11
CA ILE A 135 7.79 -17.69 15.40
C ILE A 135 9.09 -17.73 14.58
N SER A 136 9.22 -16.78 13.65
CA SER A 136 10.46 -16.58 12.91
C SER A 136 11.13 -15.27 13.34
N GLU A 137 12.40 -15.34 13.71
CA GLU A 137 13.21 -14.19 14.13
C GLU A 137 14.47 -14.09 13.26
N THR A 138 14.78 -12.88 12.82
CA THR A 138 15.99 -12.63 12.02
C THR A 138 16.98 -11.76 12.80
N ILE A 139 18.14 -12.31 13.17
CA ILE A 139 19.21 -11.53 13.78
C ILE A 139 19.98 -10.82 12.68
N ARG A 140 19.88 -9.50 12.63
CA ARG A 140 20.71 -8.66 11.76
C ARG A 140 22.00 -8.31 12.48
N LEU A 141 23.12 -8.75 11.92
CA LEU A 141 24.42 -8.35 12.46
C LEU A 141 24.72 -6.89 12.08
N PRO A 142 25.30 -6.09 13.00
CA PRO A 142 25.69 -4.72 12.68
C PRO A 142 26.67 -4.72 11.49
N ALA A 143 26.42 -3.81 10.56
CA ALA A 143 27.08 -3.77 9.24
C ALA A 143 28.56 -3.31 9.29
N LYS A 144 29.28 -3.47 10.40
CA LYS A 144 30.65 -2.95 10.63
C LYS A 144 31.69 -3.26 9.55
N HIS A 145 31.40 -4.15 8.60
CA HIS A 145 32.34 -4.52 7.52
C HIS A 145 31.66 -4.97 6.20
N ARG A 146 30.39 -4.63 5.97
CA ARG A 146 29.77 -4.93 4.67
C ARG A 146 30.03 -3.79 3.69
N PRO A 147 30.53 -4.07 2.47
CA PRO A 147 30.58 -3.05 1.42
C PRO A 147 29.18 -2.44 1.19
N ALA A 148 29.11 -1.11 1.03
CA ALA A 148 27.84 -0.38 0.90
C ALA A 148 26.90 -0.97 -0.16
N PHE A 149 27.42 -1.35 -1.32
CA PHE A 149 26.60 -2.00 -2.35
C PHE A 149 26.00 -3.35 -1.95
N SER A 150 26.67 -4.12 -1.09
CA SER A 150 26.08 -5.36 -0.57
C SER A 150 24.92 -5.08 0.36
N ALA A 151 25.09 -4.10 1.27
CA ALA A 151 24.04 -3.70 2.19
C ALA A 151 22.82 -3.08 1.45
N LEU A 152 23.05 -2.23 0.46
CA LEU A 152 22.00 -1.63 -0.37
C LEU A 152 21.28 -2.68 -1.22
N LYS A 153 22.02 -3.67 -1.76
CA LYS A 153 21.43 -4.79 -2.52
C LYS A 153 20.49 -5.63 -1.67
N ASP A 154 20.83 -5.87 -0.41
CA ASP A 154 19.96 -6.61 0.53
C ASP A 154 18.64 -5.85 0.80
N LEU A 155 18.65 -4.51 0.68
CA LEU A 155 17.46 -3.67 0.72
C LEU A 155 16.73 -3.59 -0.65
N GLY A 156 17.24 -4.25 -1.68
CA GLY A 156 16.70 -4.19 -3.04
C GLY A 156 17.20 -3.01 -3.88
N ILE A 157 18.06 -2.16 -3.33
CA ILE A 157 18.63 -0.99 -4.02
C ILE A 157 19.87 -1.44 -4.82
N THR A 158 19.69 -1.69 -6.12
CA THR A 158 20.75 -2.20 -6.99
C THR A 158 21.66 -1.07 -7.51
N LYS A 159 22.89 -1.43 -7.93
CA LYS A 159 23.83 -0.48 -8.56
C LYS A 159 23.23 0.17 -9.81
N GLY A 160 22.54 -0.60 -10.66
CA GLY A 160 21.87 -0.09 -11.85
C GLY A 160 20.78 0.93 -11.50
N PHE A 161 19.96 0.63 -10.48
CA PHE A 161 18.94 1.57 -10.00
C PHE A 161 19.56 2.86 -9.43
N ILE A 162 20.64 2.76 -8.64
CA ILE A 162 21.36 3.93 -8.13
C ILE A 162 21.85 4.78 -9.29
N SER A 163 22.55 4.18 -10.25
CA SER A 163 23.05 4.88 -11.43
C SER A 163 21.92 5.50 -12.25
N ALA A 164 20.84 4.78 -12.51
CA ALA A 164 19.73 5.24 -13.35
C ALA A 164 18.91 6.37 -12.69
N ARG A 165 18.62 6.25 -11.39
CA ARG A 165 17.59 7.07 -10.73
C ARG A 165 18.10 7.97 -9.60
N LEU A 166 19.22 7.62 -8.95
CA LEU A 166 19.67 8.33 -7.75
C LEU A 166 20.89 9.24 -7.98
N VAL A 167 21.68 9.01 -9.03
CA VAL A 167 22.75 9.93 -9.41
C VAL A 167 22.18 11.09 -10.21
N PRO A 168 22.39 12.36 -9.81
CA PRO A 168 21.95 13.51 -10.58
C PRO A 168 22.48 13.48 -12.02
N THR A 169 21.61 13.74 -12.99
CA THR A 169 21.96 13.68 -14.43
C THR A 169 23.18 14.51 -14.79
N LYS A 170 23.32 15.68 -14.17
CA LYS A 170 24.48 16.56 -14.37
C LYS A 170 25.80 15.90 -13.98
N LEU A 171 25.82 15.15 -12.86
CA LEU A 171 27.04 14.44 -12.42
C LEU A 171 27.36 13.26 -13.33
N LYS A 172 26.36 12.52 -13.81
CA LYS A 172 26.54 11.48 -14.82
C LYS A 172 27.18 12.02 -16.10
N TRP A 173 26.71 13.16 -16.54
CA TRP A 173 27.22 13.78 -17.75
C TRP A 173 28.67 14.24 -17.61
N LEU A 174 29.07 14.70 -16.41
CA LEU A 174 30.46 15.14 -16.12
C LEU A 174 31.42 13.97 -15.93
N ASN A 175 30.94 12.84 -15.38
CA ASN A 175 31.72 11.62 -15.17
C ASN A 175 30.87 10.36 -15.49
N PRO A 176 30.80 9.95 -16.78
CA PRO A 176 29.99 8.79 -17.18
C PRO A 176 30.57 7.45 -16.69
N GLU A 177 31.85 7.39 -16.35
CA GLU A 177 32.54 6.17 -15.90
C GLU A 177 32.86 6.20 -14.40
N MET A 178 31.89 6.64 -13.57
CA MET A 178 32.03 6.68 -12.12
C MET A 178 32.40 5.29 -11.56
N ASP A 179 33.41 5.25 -10.73
CA ASP A 179 33.70 4.08 -9.93
C ASP A 179 32.65 3.89 -8.82
N ASN A 180 32.79 2.82 -8.04
CA ASN A 180 31.80 2.50 -6.99
C ASN A 180 31.74 3.58 -5.88
N ALA A 181 32.85 4.18 -5.52
CA ALA A 181 32.91 5.20 -4.47
C ALA A 181 32.29 6.51 -4.95
N GLU A 182 32.65 6.92 -6.17
CA GLU A 182 32.10 8.11 -6.81
C GLU A 182 30.57 8.00 -7.02
N LEU A 183 30.09 6.82 -7.46
CA LEU A 183 28.67 6.55 -7.64
C LEU A 183 27.89 6.68 -6.33
N LEU A 184 28.43 6.13 -5.23
CA LEU A 184 27.81 6.23 -3.91
C LEU A 184 27.85 7.66 -3.38
N ALA A 185 28.96 8.35 -3.55
CA ALA A 185 29.09 9.77 -3.15
C ALA A 185 28.08 10.64 -3.90
N ALA A 186 27.95 10.43 -5.21
CA ALA A 186 26.99 11.17 -6.04
C ALA A 186 25.53 10.90 -5.68
N ALA A 187 25.20 9.69 -5.23
CA ALA A 187 23.84 9.30 -4.83
C ALA A 187 23.54 9.50 -3.34
N ALA A 188 24.53 9.85 -2.51
CA ALA A 188 24.42 9.80 -1.05
C ALA A 188 23.25 10.61 -0.47
N VAL A 189 23.03 11.82 -0.97
CA VAL A 189 21.92 12.68 -0.52
C VAL A 189 20.57 12.03 -0.82
N ARG A 190 20.38 11.51 -2.02
CA ARG A 190 19.11 10.85 -2.43
C ARG A 190 18.91 9.51 -1.73
N LEU A 191 20.00 8.77 -1.45
CA LEU A 191 19.94 7.55 -0.64
C LEU A 191 19.47 7.84 0.79
N ASP A 192 19.98 8.91 1.42
CA ASP A 192 19.51 9.33 2.74
C ASP A 192 18.07 9.87 2.69
N THR A 193 17.78 10.79 1.79
CA THR A 193 16.47 11.45 1.73
C THR A 193 15.34 10.47 1.42
N ILE A 194 15.53 9.56 0.46
CA ILE A 194 14.49 8.65 -0.02
C ILE A 194 14.39 7.40 0.85
N PHE A 195 15.55 6.80 1.20
CA PHE A 195 15.59 5.47 1.84
C PHE A 195 16.07 5.50 3.29
N GLY A 196 16.51 6.65 3.81
CA GLY A 196 17.15 6.73 5.12
C GLY A 196 18.52 6.02 5.18
N CYS A 197 19.15 5.81 4.03
CA CYS A 197 20.43 5.12 3.91
C CYS A 197 21.58 6.10 3.93
N LYS A 198 22.25 6.27 5.07
CA LYS A 198 23.42 7.14 5.21
C LYS A 198 24.69 6.38 4.88
N ILE A 199 25.46 6.90 3.94
CA ILE A 199 26.76 6.37 3.57
C ILE A 199 27.81 7.00 4.51
N ALA A 200 28.47 6.17 5.32
CA ALA A 200 29.55 6.62 6.18
C ALA A 200 30.88 6.75 5.42
N THR A 201 31.82 7.51 5.96
CA THR A 201 33.15 7.74 5.35
C THR A 201 33.99 6.47 5.23
N ASP A 202 33.70 5.44 6.04
CA ASP A 202 34.34 4.12 5.96
C ASP A 202 33.69 3.19 4.92
N GLY A 203 32.73 3.70 4.13
CA GLY A 203 32.02 2.94 3.11
C GLY A 203 30.94 2.01 3.66
N THR A 204 30.54 2.15 4.92
CA THR A 204 29.41 1.41 5.50
C THR A 204 28.10 2.16 5.27
N VAL A 205 26.97 1.44 5.38
CA VAL A 205 25.62 2.00 5.29
C VAL A 205 24.93 1.90 6.64
N ALA A 206 24.56 3.04 7.20
CA ALA A 206 23.61 3.10 8.30
C ALA A 206 22.20 3.30 7.73
N ASN A 207 21.27 2.46 8.13
CA ASN A 207 19.87 2.55 7.71
C ASN A 207 19.01 2.99 8.89
N ASP A 208 18.10 3.93 8.69
CA ASP A 208 17.10 4.28 9.69
C ASP A 208 15.78 3.52 9.42
N ASP A 209 14.81 3.65 10.34
CA ASP A 209 13.56 2.90 10.27
C ASP A 209 12.60 3.37 9.16
N ARG A 210 12.91 4.45 8.43
CA ARG A 210 12.03 5.00 7.37
C ARG A 210 11.73 3.98 6.28
N PHE A 211 12.75 3.21 5.86
CA PHE A 211 12.55 2.16 4.86
C PHE A 211 11.55 1.10 5.33
N LEU A 212 11.68 0.66 6.59
CA LEU A 212 10.78 -0.33 7.18
C LEU A 212 9.39 0.25 7.42
N GLN A 213 9.29 1.52 7.81
CA GLN A 213 8.02 2.20 8.02
C GLN A 213 7.23 2.30 6.70
N VAL A 214 7.82 2.77 5.61
CA VAL A 214 7.16 2.84 4.31
C VAL A 214 6.80 1.44 3.80
N ALA A 215 7.67 0.45 4.02
CA ALA A 215 7.39 -0.94 3.67
C ALA A 215 6.20 -1.52 4.46
N SER A 216 5.96 -1.05 5.68
CA SER A 216 4.83 -1.49 6.53
C SER A 216 3.53 -0.73 6.29
N GLU A 217 3.60 0.53 5.86
CA GLU A 217 2.44 1.37 5.54
C GLU A 217 1.73 0.91 4.26
N GLY A 218 2.50 0.43 3.27
CA GLY A 218 1.93 -0.30 2.16
C GLY A 218 1.48 -1.68 2.67
N ARG A 219 0.28 -2.13 2.33
CA ARG A 219 -0.16 -3.51 2.57
C ARG A 219 0.65 -4.50 1.70
N PHE A 220 1.97 -4.34 1.73
CA PHE A 220 2.90 -5.23 1.04
C PHE A 220 2.95 -6.54 1.82
N LYS A 221 2.32 -7.59 1.34
CA LYS A 221 2.79 -8.93 1.64
C LYS A 221 4.13 -9.06 0.90
N ILE A 222 5.23 -8.88 1.62
CA ILE A 222 6.58 -9.03 1.09
C ILE A 222 6.85 -10.54 1.00
N PRO A 223 6.92 -11.13 -0.20
CA PRO A 223 7.47 -12.48 -0.31
C PRO A 223 8.93 -12.45 0.17
N ALA A 224 9.38 -13.51 0.82
CA ALA A 224 10.71 -13.58 1.44
C ALA A 224 11.87 -13.73 0.45
N ASP A 225 11.67 -13.46 -0.86
CA ASP A 225 12.67 -13.60 -1.89
C ASP A 225 13.34 -12.27 -2.27
N ALA A 226 14.50 -12.35 -2.96
CA ALA A 226 15.26 -11.17 -3.38
C ALA A 226 14.51 -10.26 -4.36
N THR A 227 13.44 -10.73 -4.99
CA THR A 227 12.60 -9.98 -5.93
C THR A 227 11.70 -9.03 -5.13
N ALA A 228 11.22 -9.47 -3.97
CA ALA A 228 10.39 -8.66 -3.08
C ALA A 228 11.10 -7.41 -2.57
N ASN A 229 12.36 -7.53 -2.16
CA ASN A 229 13.13 -6.39 -1.68
C ASN A 229 13.29 -5.30 -2.76
N LYS A 230 13.43 -5.70 -4.05
CA LYS A 230 13.49 -4.74 -5.16
C LYS A 230 12.16 -4.01 -5.36
N VAL A 231 11.04 -4.71 -5.26
CA VAL A 231 9.71 -4.12 -5.36
C VAL A 231 9.48 -3.15 -4.21
N THR A 232 9.85 -3.54 -2.99
CA THR A 232 9.77 -2.68 -1.81
C THR A 232 10.62 -1.40 -1.96
N ALA A 233 11.87 -1.53 -2.38
CA ALA A 233 12.73 -0.36 -2.61
C ALA A 233 12.15 0.56 -3.68
N TYR A 234 11.62 -0.01 -4.75
CA TYR A 234 10.99 0.78 -5.80
C TYR A 234 9.71 1.47 -5.31
N ALA A 235 8.91 0.82 -4.49
CA ALA A 235 7.71 1.42 -3.92
C ALA A 235 8.05 2.60 -2.98
N VAL A 236 9.12 2.50 -2.18
CA VAL A 236 9.64 3.63 -1.38
C VAL A 236 10.03 4.80 -2.28
N TYR A 237 10.75 4.53 -3.37
CA TYR A 237 11.11 5.54 -4.36
C TYR A 237 9.87 6.18 -5.01
N ALA A 238 8.93 5.37 -5.47
CA ALA A 238 7.71 5.83 -6.12
C ALA A 238 6.81 6.64 -5.15
N LYS A 239 6.76 6.26 -3.87
CA LYS A 239 6.08 7.05 -2.82
C LYS A 239 6.73 8.42 -2.66
N HIS A 240 8.05 8.49 -2.59
CA HIS A 240 8.75 9.78 -2.49
C HIS A 240 8.47 10.68 -3.69
N LEU A 241 8.44 10.13 -4.91
CA LEU A 241 8.02 10.87 -6.09
C LEU A 241 6.56 11.34 -6.00
N ALA A 242 5.65 10.49 -5.50
CA ALA A 242 4.25 10.85 -5.29
C ALA A 242 4.12 11.99 -4.25
N GLU A 243 4.94 12.03 -3.21
CA GLU A 243 5.00 13.13 -2.24
C GLU A 243 5.44 14.45 -2.90
N ILE A 244 6.40 14.40 -3.80
CA ILE A 244 6.81 15.57 -4.60
C ILE A 244 5.65 16.05 -5.48
N VAL A 245 4.97 15.12 -6.18
CA VAL A 245 3.81 15.44 -7.03
C VAL A 245 2.65 16.01 -6.22
N ALA A 246 2.36 15.46 -5.03
CA ALA A 246 1.34 15.99 -4.14
C ALA A 246 1.60 17.46 -3.76
N ARG A 247 2.88 17.80 -3.46
CA ARG A 247 3.28 19.20 -3.19
C ARG A 247 3.13 20.09 -4.43
N ALA A 248 3.57 19.62 -5.60
CA ALA A 248 3.49 20.39 -6.85
C ALA A 248 2.07 20.63 -7.33
N THR A 249 1.11 19.84 -6.84
CA THR A 249 -0.31 19.91 -7.22
C THR A 249 -1.22 20.37 -6.09
N ALA A 250 -0.68 20.93 -5.01
CA ALA A 250 -1.44 21.41 -3.86
C ALA A 250 -2.50 22.47 -4.24
N HIS A 251 -2.32 23.16 -5.36
CA HIS A 251 -3.27 24.17 -5.88
C HIS A 251 -4.51 23.56 -6.55
N LEU A 252 -4.48 22.28 -6.93
CA LEU A 252 -5.65 21.63 -7.56
C LEU A 252 -6.73 21.35 -6.52
N PRO A 253 -8.03 21.51 -6.87
CA PRO A 253 -9.11 21.11 -6.00
C PRO A 253 -9.13 19.59 -5.84
N THR A 254 -9.56 19.12 -4.68
CA THR A 254 -9.85 17.70 -4.46
C THR A 254 -11.36 17.47 -4.57
N GLN A 255 -11.76 16.42 -5.29
CA GLN A 255 -13.16 16.07 -5.46
C GLN A 255 -13.43 14.68 -4.89
N THR A 256 -14.68 14.44 -4.46
CA THR A 256 -15.12 13.11 -4.08
C THR A 256 -15.16 12.21 -5.30
N ILE A 257 -14.54 11.06 -5.22
CA ILE A 257 -14.45 10.10 -6.33
C ILE A 257 -15.72 9.24 -6.35
N PRO A 258 -16.48 9.25 -7.47
CA PRO A 258 -17.70 8.46 -7.58
C PRO A 258 -17.40 6.96 -7.59
N ARG A 259 -18.16 6.19 -6.80
CA ARG A 259 -18.07 4.71 -6.73
C ARG A 259 -18.96 4.03 -7.77
N ASN A 260 -19.83 4.75 -8.43
CA ASN A 260 -20.67 4.25 -9.50
C ASN A 260 -20.01 4.49 -10.86
N TRP A 261 -19.91 3.46 -11.70
CA TRP A 261 -19.20 3.54 -12.98
C TRP A 261 -19.76 4.60 -13.94
N LYS A 262 -21.10 4.82 -13.97
CA LYS A 262 -21.70 5.85 -14.84
C LYS A 262 -21.27 7.24 -14.44
N THR A 263 -21.39 7.54 -13.16
CA THR A 263 -21.00 8.85 -12.59
C THR A 263 -19.50 9.07 -12.73
N LEU A 264 -18.68 8.04 -12.50
CA LEU A 264 -17.23 8.13 -12.68
C LEU A 264 -16.87 8.34 -14.15
N ARG A 265 -17.49 7.59 -15.07
CA ARG A 265 -17.29 7.78 -16.51
C ARG A 265 -17.63 9.20 -16.95
N THR A 266 -18.76 9.73 -16.50
CA THR A 266 -19.15 11.12 -16.80
C THR A 266 -18.15 12.12 -16.20
N ALA A 267 -17.64 11.89 -15.00
CA ALA A 267 -16.64 12.75 -14.39
C ALA A 267 -15.31 12.74 -15.15
N LEU A 268 -14.89 11.57 -15.66
CA LEU A 268 -13.64 11.42 -16.41
C LEU A 268 -13.72 11.91 -17.85
N LEU A 269 -14.83 11.68 -18.54
CA LEU A 269 -14.94 11.93 -19.98
C LEU A 269 -15.79 13.17 -20.31
N GLY A 270 -16.73 13.56 -19.45
CA GLY A 270 -17.76 14.53 -19.82
C GLY A 270 -18.56 13.99 -21.01
N ASP A 271 -18.71 14.82 -22.05
CA ASP A 271 -19.36 14.50 -23.31
C ASP A 271 -18.37 14.02 -24.38
N ASP A 272 -17.09 13.90 -24.04
CA ASP A 272 -16.04 13.54 -24.99
C ASP A 272 -16.02 12.03 -25.28
N SER A 273 -15.46 11.68 -26.45
CA SER A 273 -15.19 10.29 -26.82
C SER A 273 -14.10 9.67 -25.91
N MET A 274 -14.17 8.36 -25.72
CA MET A 274 -13.19 7.61 -24.95
C MET A 274 -11.81 7.67 -25.61
N SER A 275 -10.82 8.19 -24.88
CA SER A 275 -9.38 8.06 -25.17
C SER A 275 -8.58 8.04 -23.88
N PHE A 276 -7.37 7.51 -23.93
CA PHE A 276 -6.50 7.49 -22.75
C PHE A 276 -6.09 8.89 -22.31
N GLU A 277 -5.79 9.77 -23.25
CA GLU A 277 -5.47 11.18 -22.97
C GLU A 277 -6.65 11.88 -22.26
N ARG A 278 -7.90 11.60 -22.68
CA ARG A 278 -9.07 12.18 -22.01
C ARG A 278 -9.28 11.63 -20.61
N LEU A 279 -9.06 10.33 -20.40
CA LEU A 279 -9.08 9.71 -19.06
C LEU A 279 -8.04 10.34 -18.13
N LEU A 280 -6.81 10.55 -18.62
CA LEU A 280 -5.76 11.24 -17.87
C LEU A 280 -6.20 12.65 -17.47
N ASN A 281 -6.65 13.44 -18.44
CA ASN A 281 -7.11 14.81 -18.16
C ASN A 281 -8.28 14.83 -17.17
N GLY A 282 -9.24 13.89 -17.30
CA GLY A 282 -10.34 13.76 -16.36
C GLY A 282 -9.88 13.43 -14.94
N ALA A 283 -8.90 12.57 -14.78
CA ALA A 283 -8.29 12.30 -13.46
C ALA A 283 -7.65 13.57 -12.86
N TRP A 284 -6.91 14.32 -13.66
CA TRP A 284 -6.33 15.59 -13.24
C TRP A 284 -7.39 16.64 -12.90
N ASP A 285 -8.48 16.72 -13.67
CA ASP A 285 -9.62 17.63 -13.41
C ASP A 285 -10.36 17.28 -12.12
N MET A 286 -10.35 16.00 -11.72
CA MET A 286 -10.85 15.52 -10.43
C MET A 286 -9.84 15.78 -9.28
N GLY A 287 -8.69 16.36 -9.55
CA GLY A 287 -7.62 16.59 -8.56
C GLY A 287 -6.80 15.36 -8.22
N ILE A 288 -6.76 14.37 -9.11
CA ILE A 288 -5.97 13.15 -9.01
C ILE A 288 -4.80 13.23 -10.00
N PRO A 289 -3.62 13.74 -9.59
CA PRO A 289 -2.45 13.72 -10.45
C PRO A 289 -2.02 12.29 -10.76
N VAL A 290 -1.61 12.08 -12.01
CA VAL A 290 -1.12 10.79 -12.50
C VAL A 290 0.35 10.93 -12.87
N LEU A 291 1.21 10.17 -12.18
CA LEU A 291 2.65 10.09 -12.42
C LEU A 291 2.98 8.81 -13.19
N PRO A 292 3.35 8.87 -14.47
CA PRO A 292 3.76 7.69 -15.22
C PRO A 292 5.21 7.32 -14.91
N LEU A 293 5.50 6.02 -14.74
CA LEU A 293 6.86 5.50 -14.58
C LEU A 293 7.09 4.35 -15.58
N ALA A 294 8.34 4.18 -16.04
CA ALA A 294 8.70 3.21 -17.08
C ALA A 294 9.76 2.18 -16.66
N ASP A 295 10.18 2.16 -15.40
CA ASP A 295 11.26 1.26 -14.94
C ASP A 295 10.86 -0.23 -15.08
N PRO A 296 11.78 -1.15 -15.45
CA PRO A 296 11.48 -2.56 -15.69
C PRO A 296 11.42 -3.36 -14.37
N ILE A 297 10.61 -2.92 -13.43
CA ILE A 297 10.37 -3.59 -12.14
C ILE A 297 8.93 -4.07 -12.13
N ARG A 298 8.65 -5.23 -11.52
CA ARG A 298 7.30 -5.79 -11.38
C ARG A 298 6.47 -5.02 -10.37
N PHE A 299 5.93 -3.90 -10.84
CA PHE A 299 5.09 -2.98 -10.10
C PHE A 299 4.16 -2.36 -11.14
N HIS A 300 2.86 -2.47 -10.99
CA HIS A 300 1.92 -2.07 -12.06
C HIS A 300 1.30 -0.70 -11.83
N GLY A 301 0.75 -0.47 -10.67
CA GLY A 301 0.14 0.80 -10.31
C GLY A 301 0.04 0.91 -8.80
N VAL A 302 -0.21 2.12 -8.33
CA VAL A 302 -0.49 2.39 -6.94
C VAL A 302 -1.17 3.73 -6.79
N CYS A 303 -2.13 3.80 -5.89
CA CYS A 303 -2.67 5.05 -5.41
C CYS A 303 -2.16 5.33 -4.00
N TRP A 304 -1.52 6.48 -3.80
CA TRP A 304 -1.24 7.02 -2.47
C TRP A 304 -2.12 8.23 -2.19
N ARG A 305 -2.67 8.26 -0.98
CA ARG A 305 -3.25 9.49 -0.43
C ARG A 305 -2.23 10.12 0.50
N ILE A 306 -1.86 11.35 0.20
CA ILE A 306 -0.79 12.11 0.87
C ILE A 306 -1.41 13.45 1.28
N ASN A 307 -1.57 13.67 2.59
CA ASN A 307 -2.20 14.87 3.13
C ASN A 307 -3.56 15.17 2.46
N GLY A 308 -4.40 14.14 2.35
CA GLY A 308 -5.73 14.23 1.75
C GLY A 308 -5.76 14.27 0.20
N ARG A 309 -4.61 14.27 -0.49
CA ARG A 309 -4.52 14.24 -1.96
C ARG A 309 -4.18 12.85 -2.48
N ASN A 310 -5.02 12.33 -3.35
CA ASN A 310 -4.73 11.11 -4.08
C ASN A 310 -3.73 11.38 -5.20
N VAL A 311 -2.67 10.57 -5.30
CA VAL A 311 -1.70 10.55 -6.39
C VAL A 311 -1.65 9.15 -6.94
N VAL A 312 -1.96 8.98 -8.22
CA VAL A 312 -1.83 7.70 -8.91
C VAL A 312 -0.45 7.63 -9.56
N VAL A 313 0.35 6.65 -9.17
CA VAL A 313 1.56 6.28 -9.90
C VAL A 313 1.19 5.15 -10.84
N LEU A 314 1.27 5.41 -12.14
CA LEU A 314 0.87 4.48 -13.19
C LEU A 314 2.12 3.91 -13.86
N LYS A 315 2.25 2.61 -13.83
CA LYS A 315 3.39 1.93 -14.42
C LYS A 315 2.94 0.63 -15.08
N GLN A 316 3.19 0.54 -16.38
CA GLN A 316 2.79 -0.62 -17.16
C GLN A 316 3.91 -0.97 -18.16
N PRO A 317 4.44 -2.21 -18.14
CA PRO A 317 5.48 -2.63 -19.07
C PRO A 317 4.97 -2.80 -20.51
N MET A 318 3.66 -2.94 -20.68
CA MET A 318 3.05 -3.08 -22.00
C MET A 318 2.79 -1.71 -22.64
N SER A 319 3.07 -1.59 -23.93
CA SER A 319 2.83 -0.39 -24.73
C SER A 319 1.39 -0.26 -25.25
N PHE A 320 0.44 -1.02 -24.68
CA PHE A 320 -0.95 -0.99 -25.12
C PHE A 320 -1.76 0.03 -24.33
N GLU A 321 -2.35 0.99 -25.03
CA GLU A 321 -3.19 2.03 -24.43
C GLU A 321 -4.30 1.46 -23.54
N SER A 322 -4.94 0.38 -23.99
CA SER A 322 -6.02 -0.26 -23.25
C SER A 322 -5.61 -0.79 -21.86
N ARG A 323 -4.34 -1.21 -21.70
CA ARG A 323 -3.79 -1.63 -20.40
C ARG A 323 -3.60 -0.44 -19.48
N TRP A 324 -2.98 0.63 -19.97
CA TRP A 324 -2.77 1.85 -19.23
C TRP A 324 -4.10 2.49 -18.80
N ALA A 325 -5.09 2.50 -19.71
CA ALA A 325 -6.43 2.99 -19.40
C ALA A 325 -7.12 2.14 -18.31
N PHE A 326 -6.98 0.82 -18.39
CA PHE A 326 -7.57 -0.08 -17.41
C PHE A 326 -6.95 0.13 -16.03
N ASP A 327 -5.62 0.13 -15.94
CA ASP A 327 -4.90 0.31 -14.68
C ASP A 327 -5.18 1.70 -14.09
N LEU A 328 -5.27 2.76 -14.92
CA LEU A 328 -5.63 4.09 -14.44
C LEU A 328 -7.01 4.11 -13.76
N VAL A 329 -8.03 3.54 -14.41
CA VAL A 329 -9.40 3.54 -13.83
C VAL A 329 -9.47 2.64 -12.59
N HIS A 330 -8.73 1.53 -12.58
CA HIS A 330 -8.59 0.65 -11.43
C HIS A 330 -7.99 1.40 -10.22
N GLU A 331 -6.90 2.14 -10.41
CA GLU A 331 -6.27 2.93 -9.34
C GLU A 331 -7.16 4.10 -8.87
N ILE A 332 -7.96 4.69 -9.78
CA ILE A 332 -8.97 5.69 -9.40
C ILE A 332 -10.06 5.09 -8.50
N TYR A 333 -10.43 3.82 -8.69
CA TYR A 333 -11.32 3.14 -7.76
C TYR A 333 -10.73 3.12 -6.35
N HIS A 334 -9.49 2.69 -6.20
CA HIS A 334 -8.81 2.67 -4.90
C HIS A 334 -8.61 4.07 -4.31
N ALA A 335 -8.39 5.08 -5.16
CA ALA A 335 -8.35 6.48 -4.72
C ALA A 335 -9.66 6.94 -4.06
N GLY A 336 -10.80 6.32 -4.38
CA GLY A 336 -12.10 6.60 -3.76
C GLY A 336 -12.37 5.82 -2.47
N GLU A 337 -11.46 4.93 -2.03
CA GLU A 337 -11.63 4.18 -0.79
C GLU A 337 -11.32 5.04 0.44
N SER A 338 -12.03 4.76 1.53
CA SER A 338 -11.77 5.35 2.86
C SER A 338 -11.45 6.85 2.80
N PRO A 339 -12.38 7.69 2.29
CA PRO A 339 -12.13 9.12 2.09
C PRO A 339 -11.89 9.88 3.40
N GLU A 340 -12.19 9.27 4.54
CA GLU A 340 -11.99 9.81 5.89
C GLU A 340 -10.53 9.79 6.36
N PHE A 341 -9.63 9.05 5.69
CA PHE A 341 -8.22 9.01 6.07
C PHE A 341 -7.38 9.96 5.20
N ASP A 342 -6.56 10.78 5.85
CA ASP A 342 -5.63 11.71 5.17
C ASP A 342 -4.42 10.99 4.53
N SER A 343 -4.15 9.76 4.94
CA SER A 343 -3.06 8.95 4.41
C SER A 343 -3.53 7.52 4.14
N MET A 344 -3.29 7.04 2.93
CA MET A 344 -3.63 5.68 2.50
C MET A 344 -2.66 5.22 1.41
N ALA A 345 -2.40 3.91 1.36
CA ALA A 345 -1.71 3.28 0.24
C ALA A 345 -2.49 2.05 -0.24
N ALA A 346 -2.85 2.03 -1.52
CA ALA A 346 -3.32 0.83 -2.21
C ALA A 346 -2.29 0.50 -3.28
N VAL A 347 -1.58 -0.61 -3.13
CA VAL A 347 -0.49 -1.02 -4.03
C VAL A 347 -0.87 -2.31 -4.72
N GLN A 348 -0.85 -2.28 -6.03
CA GLN A 348 -1.02 -3.46 -6.87
C GLN A 348 0.37 -4.04 -7.21
N CYS A 349 0.69 -5.18 -6.63
CA CYS A 349 1.82 -6.02 -7.03
C CYS A 349 1.34 -7.17 -7.92
N ASP A 350 2.28 -7.80 -8.65
CA ASP A 350 2.07 -8.83 -9.67
C ASP A 350 0.81 -9.72 -9.45
N PRO A 351 0.04 -10.03 -10.51
CA PRO A 351 -1.15 -10.90 -10.46
C PRO A 351 -0.93 -12.33 -9.94
N MET A 352 0.25 -12.70 -9.49
CA MET A 352 0.56 -14.02 -8.92
C MET A 352 0.21 -14.15 -7.42
N ASP A 353 -0.24 -13.10 -6.75
CA ASP A 353 -0.68 -13.19 -5.34
C ASP A 353 -2.17 -13.61 -5.27
N GLU A 354 -2.40 -14.93 -5.10
CA GLU A 354 -3.75 -15.54 -5.07
C GLU A 354 -4.67 -14.93 -4.00
N ALA A 355 -4.15 -14.63 -2.81
CA ALA A 355 -4.95 -14.14 -1.69
C ALA A 355 -5.54 -12.73 -1.92
N ARG A 356 -4.95 -11.95 -2.84
CA ARG A 356 -5.39 -10.59 -3.16
C ARG A 356 -6.35 -10.55 -4.35
N ARG A 357 -6.21 -11.49 -5.30
CA ARG A 357 -7.16 -11.67 -6.40
C ARG A 357 -8.57 -11.99 -5.92
N GLU A 358 -8.68 -12.62 -4.76
CA GLU A 358 -9.94 -13.05 -4.14
C GLU A 358 -10.58 -11.98 -3.26
N SER A 359 -9.96 -10.80 -3.06
CA SER A 359 -10.60 -9.76 -2.28
C SER A 359 -11.76 -9.12 -3.07
N ASP A 360 -12.88 -8.93 -2.40
CA ASP A 360 -14.06 -8.25 -2.98
C ASP A 360 -13.71 -6.87 -3.53
N ASP A 361 -12.75 -6.18 -2.94
CA ASP A 361 -12.31 -4.84 -3.36
C ASP A 361 -11.59 -4.86 -4.71
N GLU A 362 -10.68 -5.81 -4.94
CA GLU A 362 -9.99 -5.98 -6.22
C GLU A 362 -10.97 -6.39 -7.34
N ALA A 363 -11.92 -7.29 -7.02
CA ALA A 363 -12.97 -7.67 -7.97
C ALA A 363 -13.84 -6.45 -8.33
N ASN A 364 -14.19 -5.63 -7.36
CA ASN A 364 -14.98 -4.41 -7.58
C ASN A 364 -14.20 -3.36 -8.39
N ALA A 365 -12.91 -3.16 -8.14
CA ALA A 365 -12.04 -2.26 -8.90
C ALA A 365 -11.97 -2.69 -10.38
N ASN A 366 -11.74 -3.98 -10.63
CA ASN A 366 -11.68 -4.53 -11.97
C ASN A 366 -13.02 -4.44 -12.71
N ASN A 367 -14.14 -4.73 -12.03
CA ASN A 367 -15.49 -4.60 -12.59
C ASN A 367 -15.83 -3.15 -12.92
N LEU A 368 -15.47 -2.21 -12.04
CA LEU A 368 -15.69 -0.79 -12.28
C LEU A 368 -14.86 -0.32 -13.48
N ALA A 369 -13.58 -0.69 -13.56
CA ALA A 369 -12.70 -0.33 -14.68
C ALA A 369 -13.28 -0.87 -16.01
N GLY A 370 -13.66 -2.13 -16.06
CA GLY A 370 -14.30 -2.71 -17.23
C GLY A 370 -15.57 -1.95 -17.66
N ASN A 371 -16.44 -1.61 -16.72
CA ASN A 371 -17.68 -0.90 -17.00
C ASN A 371 -17.45 0.56 -17.43
N VAL A 372 -16.47 1.26 -16.86
CA VAL A 372 -16.09 2.62 -17.30
C VAL A 372 -15.59 2.58 -18.75
N LEU A 373 -14.69 1.65 -19.07
CA LEU A 373 -14.07 1.56 -20.40
C LEU A 373 -15.04 1.06 -21.49
N LEU A 374 -15.94 0.14 -21.13
CA LEU A 374 -16.88 -0.50 -22.04
C LEU A 374 -18.33 0.04 -21.90
N ASN A 375 -18.49 1.23 -21.34
CA ASN A 375 -19.79 1.91 -21.19
C ASN A 375 -20.89 1.05 -20.55
N GLY A 376 -20.52 0.26 -19.52
CA GLY A 376 -21.44 -0.61 -18.79
C GLY A 376 -21.77 -1.93 -19.48
N LEU A 377 -21.15 -2.21 -20.62
CA LEU A 377 -21.40 -3.43 -21.39
C LEU A 377 -20.42 -4.57 -21.07
N ALA A 378 -19.50 -4.37 -20.14
CA ALA A 378 -18.37 -5.27 -19.89
C ALA A 378 -18.82 -6.74 -19.70
N GLU A 379 -19.75 -7.01 -18.80
CA GLU A 379 -20.24 -8.35 -18.52
C GLU A 379 -21.09 -8.91 -19.66
N GLU A 380 -21.95 -8.09 -20.25
CA GLU A 380 -22.79 -8.51 -21.40
C GLU A 380 -21.93 -8.96 -22.59
N LEU A 381 -20.88 -8.19 -22.92
CA LEU A 381 -19.97 -8.52 -24.03
C LEU A 381 -19.15 -9.78 -23.72
N TYR A 382 -18.71 -9.94 -22.47
CA TYR A 382 -18.02 -11.14 -22.01
C TYR A 382 -18.91 -12.38 -22.20
N GLN A 383 -20.15 -12.37 -21.72
CA GLN A 383 -21.07 -13.48 -21.83
C GLN A 383 -21.41 -13.81 -23.29
N LYS A 384 -21.60 -12.78 -24.13
CA LYS A 384 -21.80 -12.98 -25.59
C LYS A 384 -20.58 -13.66 -26.22
N ALA A 385 -19.36 -13.28 -25.86
CA ALA A 385 -18.15 -13.87 -26.40
C ALA A 385 -18.01 -15.35 -26.03
N ILE A 386 -18.23 -15.69 -24.74
CA ILE A 386 -18.16 -17.06 -24.26
C ILE A 386 -19.26 -17.93 -24.89
N ALA A 387 -20.48 -17.41 -25.04
CA ALA A 387 -21.59 -18.16 -25.67
C ALA A 387 -21.37 -18.42 -27.18
N ALA A 388 -20.74 -17.47 -27.89
CA ALA A 388 -20.50 -17.58 -29.32
C ALA A 388 -19.27 -18.39 -29.69
N ALA A 389 -18.23 -18.43 -28.84
CA ALA A 389 -16.97 -19.12 -29.08
C ALA A 389 -17.03 -20.59 -28.64
N LYS A 390 -16.82 -21.54 -29.56
CA LYS A 390 -16.76 -22.99 -29.26
C LYS A 390 -15.42 -23.39 -28.61
N ASN A 391 -14.38 -22.58 -28.78
CA ASN A 391 -13.06 -22.80 -28.25
C ASN A 391 -12.26 -21.48 -28.21
N LYS A 392 -11.14 -21.49 -27.49
CA LYS A 392 -10.29 -20.30 -27.29
C LYS A 392 -9.76 -19.64 -28.58
N TRP A 393 -9.64 -20.40 -29.68
CA TRP A 393 -9.13 -19.90 -30.94
C TRP A 393 -10.17 -19.09 -31.71
N GLN A 394 -11.47 -19.36 -31.48
CA GLN A 394 -12.57 -18.61 -32.08
C GLN A 394 -12.85 -17.30 -31.32
N LEU A 395 -12.29 -17.09 -30.15
CA LEU A 395 -12.50 -15.86 -29.38
C LEU A 395 -11.97 -14.60 -30.08
N ILE A 396 -10.91 -14.71 -30.91
CA ILE A 396 -10.37 -13.55 -31.65
C ILE A 396 -11.43 -13.00 -32.62
N PRO A 397 -11.89 -13.74 -33.65
CA PRO A 397 -12.88 -13.22 -34.58
C PRO A 397 -14.23 -12.91 -33.91
N VAL A 398 -14.60 -13.63 -32.88
CA VAL A 398 -15.81 -13.35 -32.09
C VAL A 398 -15.69 -12.02 -31.36
N ALA A 399 -14.54 -11.75 -30.71
CA ALA A 399 -14.32 -10.49 -30.04
C ALA A 399 -14.35 -9.29 -30.98
N GLU A 400 -13.73 -9.43 -32.16
CA GLU A 400 -13.78 -8.38 -33.22
C GLU A 400 -15.22 -8.08 -33.67
N GLN A 401 -16.01 -9.11 -33.92
CA GLN A 401 -17.43 -8.96 -34.34
C GLN A 401 -18.25 -8.29 -33.23
N ILE A 402 -18.09 -8.72 -31.99
CA ILE A 402 -18.83 -8.20 -30.84
C ILE A 402 -18.46 -6.75 -30.59
N ALA A 403 -17.16 -6.42 -30.56
CA ALA A 403 -16.68 -5.06 -30.33
C ALA A 403 -17.21 -4.09 -31.40
N LYS A 404 -17.17 -4.52 -32.69
CA LYS A 404 -17.71 -3.74 -33.80
C LYS A 404 -19.23 -3.55 -33.71
N ALA A 405 -19.97 -4.60 -33.32
CA ALA A 405 -21.43 -4.53 -33.20
C ALA A 405 -21.89 -3.66 -32.03
N ALA A 406 -21.09 -3.60 -30.97
CA ALA A 406 -21.35 -2.81 -29.76
C ALA A 406 -20.77 -1.39 -29.82
N ASP A 407 -20.03 -1.05 -30.87
CA ASP A 407 -19.31 0.22 -31.02
C ASP A 407 -18.38 0.51 -29.83
N VAL A 408 -17.61 -0.51 -29.41
CA VAL A 408 -16.61 -0.38 -28.33
C VAL A 408 -15.20 -0.61 -28.86
N ASN A 409 -14.21 -0.02 -28.18
CA ASN A 409 -12.82 -0.23 -28.53
C ASN A 409 -12.43 -1.69 -28.30
N ILE A 410 -11.93 -2.33 -29.38
CA ILE A 410 -11.54 -3.74 -29.36
C ILE A 410 -10.41 -4.03 -28.37
N GLY A 411 -9.46 -3.11 -28.19
CA GLY A 411 -8.37 -3.26 -27.22
C GLY A 411 -8.87 -3.31 -25.78
N HIS A 412 -9.81 -2.43 -25.41
CA HIS A 412 -10.43 -2.47 -24.08
C HIS A 412 -11.22 -3.76 -23.86
N PHE A 413 -11.99 -4.19 -24.86
CA PHE A 413 -12.75 -5.42 -24.76
C PHE A 413 -11.85 -6.66 -24.69
N ALA A 414 -10.83 -6.75 -25.53
CA ALA A 414 -9.87 -7.86 -25.52
C ALA A 414 -9.13 -7.96 -24.17
N ASN A 415 -8.79 -6.83 -23.59
CA ASN A 415 -8.16 -6.76 -22.25
C ASN A 415 -9.10 -7.29 -21.16
N TYR A 416 -10.36 -6.83 -21.16
CA TYR A 416 -11.36 -7.28 -20.20
C TYR A 416 -11.67 -8.78 -20.37
N LEU A 417 -11.79 -9.25 -21.61
CA LEU A 417 -12.00 -10.66 -21.93
C LEU A 417 -10.85 -11.54 -21.42
N ALA A 418 -9.58 -11.12 -21.64
CA ALA A 418 -8.42 -11.84 -21.13
C ALA A 418 -8.39 -11.89 -19.60
N PHE A 419 -8.71 -10.78 -18.95
CA PHE A 419 -8.82 -10.70 -17.50
C PHE A 419 -9.86 -11.70 -16.97
N ARG A 420 -11.08 -11.68 -17.50
CA ARG A 420 -12.18 -12.54 -17.06
C ARG A 420 -11.90 -14.03 -17.33
N LEU A 421 -11.34 -14.37 -18.48
CA LEU A 421 -10.98 -15.74 -18.82
C LEU A 421 -9.93 -16.30 -17.86
N ASN A 422 -8.95 -15.48 -17.48
CA ASN A 422 -7.94 -15.90 -16.51
C ASN A 422 -8.53 -16.06 -15.10
N ALA A 423 -9.44 -15.17 -14.69
CA ALA A 423 -10.07 -15.23 -13.38
C ALA A 423 -11.08 -16.39 -13.26
N ASP A 424 -11.98 -16.53 -14.24
CA ASP A 424 -13.13 -17.45 -14.14
C ASP A 424 -12.79 -18.89 -14.56
N SER A 425 -11.81 -19.08 -15.47
CA SER A 425 -11.56 -20.37 -16.13
C SER A 425 -10.09 -20.78 -16.15
N PHE A 426 -9.20 -20.00 -15.58
CA PHE A 426 -7.74 -20.19 -15.63
C PHE A 426 -7.20 -20.33 -17.07
N ILE A 427 -7.90 -19.69 -18.04
CA ILE A 427 -7.49 -19.67 -19.44
C ILE A 427 -6.60 -18.45 -19.66
N GLU A 428 -5.33 -18.68 -19.89
CA GLU A 428 -4.40 -17.62 -20.28
C GLU A 428 -4.70 -17.16 -21.71
N TRP A 429 -5.19 -15.91 -21.86
CA TRP A 429 -5.57 -15.34 -23.16
C TRP A 429 -4.87 -14.00 -23.46
N TRP A 430 -3.89 -13.60 -22.68
CA TRP A 430 -3.17 -12.34 -22.83
C TRP A 430 -2.44 -12.22 -24.17
N GLY A 431 -1.83 -13.33 -24.67
CA GLY A 431 -1.18 -13.36 -25.97
C GLY A 431 -2.12 -13.09 -27.14
N PRO A 432 -3.30 -13.74 -27.23
CA PRO A 432 -4.33 -13.40 -28.20
C PRO A 432 -4.86 -11.95 -28.04
N ALA A 433 -5.09 -11.47 -26.82
CA ALA A 433 -5.56 -10.12 -26.57
C ALA A 433 -4.57 -9.05 -27.07
N ALA A 434 -3.27 -9.32 -26.96
CA ALA A 434 -2.22 -8.45 -27.47
C ALA A 434 -2.27 -8.25 -28.99
N LYS A 435 -2.78 -9.23 -29.74
CA LYS A 435 -2.94 -9.14 -31.20
C LYS A 435 -4.14 -8.31 -31.64
N LEU A 436 -5.05 -8.02 -30.72
CA LEU A 436 -6.25 -7.23 -30.94
C LEU A 436 -6.08 -5.76 -30.51
N GLN A 437 -4.87 -5.38 -30.10
CA GLN A 437 -4.63 -4.01 -29.69
C GLN A 437 -4.50 -3.10 -30.92
N PRO A 438 -5.23 -1.98 -30.95
CA PRO A 438 -5.04 -0.98 -32.01
C PRO A 438 -3.63 -0.35 -31.90
N GLU A 439 -3.11 0.09 -33.04
CA GLU A 439 -1.93 0.96 -33.03
C GLU A 439 -2.33 2.32 -32.45
N THR A 440 -1.61 2.75 -31.44
CA THR A 440 -1.78 4.04 -30.75
C THR A 440 -0.44 4.66 -30.46
N ASP A 441 -0.42 5.95 -30.16
CA ASP A 441 0.78 6.59 -29.62
C ASP A 441 1.22 5.88 -28.32
N PRO A 442 2.52 5.85 -28.02
CA PRO A 442 3.03 5.24 -26.80
C PRO A 442 2.34 5.83 -25.55
N PRO A 443 1.60 5.04 -24.78
CA PRO A 443 0.79 5.57 -23.68
C PRO A 443 1.64 6.22 -22.57
N PHE A 444 2.88 5.77 -22.38
CA PHE A 444 3.83 6.43 -21.47
C PHE A 444 4.11 7.87 -21.90
N GLU A 445 4.39 8.11 -23.20
CA GLU A 445 4.66 9.45 -23.70
C GLU A 445 3.42 10.35 -23.63
N THR A 446 2.22 9.79 -23.91
CA THR A 446 0.95 10.51 -23.71
C THR A 446 0.78 10.91 -22.24
N ALA A 447 0.99 10.00 -21.30
CA ALA A 447 0.85 10.28 -19.87
C ALA A 447 1.90 11.28 -19.37
N LYS A 448 3.15 11.17 -19.85
CA LYS A 448 4.25 12.09 -19.55
C LYS A 448 3.97 13.50 -20.09
N LYS A 449 3.44 13.63 -21.30
CA LYS A 449 3.02 14.91 -21.87
C LYS A 449 1.97 15.58 -20.98
N VAL A 450 0.86 14.87 -20.67
CA VAL A 450 -0.20 15.40 -19.82
C VAL A 450 0.34 15.76 -18.42
N PHE A 451 1.24 14.95 -17.87
CA PHE A 451 1.88 15.25 -16.58
C PHE A 451 2.59 16.61 -16.59
N PHE A 452 3.47 16.86 -17.57
CA PHE A 452 4.22 18.13 -17.64
C PHE A 452 3.35 19.34 -18.01
N GLU A 453 2.24 19.14 -18.71
CA GLU A 453 1.27 20.19 -18.98
C GLU A 453 0.48 20.62 -17.73
N ARG A 454 0.30 19.72 -16.77
CA ARG A 454 -0.60 19.88 -15.62
C ARG A 454 0.13 20.12 -14.28
N VAL A 455 1.36 19.64 -14.16
CA VAL A 455 2.13 19.76 -12.92
C VAL A 455 2.79 21.12 -12.81
N ASN A 456 2.73 21.77 -11.65
CA ASN A 456 3.45 23.02 -11.41
C ASN A 456 4.90 22.75 -10.94
N VAL A 457 5.77 22.38 -11.88
CA VAL A 457 7.20 22.15 -11.57
C VAL A 457 7.93 23.38 -11.04
N ALA A 458 7.42 24.59 -11.32
CA ALA A 458 8.04 25.84 -10.85
C ALA A 458 7.92 26.02 -9.32
N SER A 459 6.96 25.33 -8.68
CA SER A 459 6.78 25.36 -7.22
C SER A 459 7.76 24.44 -6.49
N LEU A 460 8.50 23.59 -7.19
CA LEU A 460 9.42 22.61 -6.63
C LEU A 460 10.84 23.15 -6.44
N SER A 461 11.56 22.56 -5.48
CA SER A 461 13.01 22.74 -5.39
C SER A 461 13.70 22.25 -6.66
N GLN A 462 14.92 22.73 -6.91
CA GLN A 462 15.69 22.25 -8.05
C GLN A 462 15.95 20.74 -7.96
N GLU A 463 16.23 20.22 -6.77
CA GLU A 463 16.48 18.80 -6.53
C GLU A 463 15.25 17.93 -6.83
N ASP A 464 14.06 18.32 -6.33
CA ASP A 464 12.80 17.62 -6.59
C ASP A 464 12.46 17.61 -8.07
N ARG A 465 12.68 18.74 -8.76
CA ARG A 465 12.45 18.86 -10.21
C ARG A 465 13.36 17.92 -10.98
N GLU A 466 14.67 17.96 -10.73
CA GLU A 466 15.64 17.08 -11.37
C GLU A 466 15.34 15.61 -11.12
N LEU A 467 14.87 15.25 -9.92
CA LEU A 467 14.48 13.89 -9.58
C LEU A 467 13.25 13.43 -10.38
N LEU A 468 12.22 14.28 -10.51
CA LEU A 468 11.03 13.99 -11.32
C LEU A 468 11.36 13.87 -12.81
N GLU A 469 12.13 14.81 -13.35
CA GLU A 469 12.56 14.76 -14.76
C GLU A 469 13.36 13.50 -15.05
N GLN A 470 14.24 13.09 -14.13
CA GLN A 470 15.01 11.85 -14.24
C GLN A 470 14.12 10.61 -14.12
N ALA A 471 13.11 10.63 -13.25
CA ALA A 471 12.16 9.51 -13.11
C ALA A 471 11.33 9.30 -14.39
N LEU A 472 11.01 10.39 -15.09
CA LEU A 472 10.23 10.41 -16.33
C LEU A 472 11.08 10.28 -17.61
N SER A 473 12.40 10.20 -17.49
CA SER A 473 13.27 9.86 -18.62
C SER A 473 13.24 8.35 -18.85
N ASP A 474 13.44 7.95 -20.12
CA ASP A 474 13.66 6.54 -20.44
C ASP A 474 14.79 5.98 -19.59
N PRO A 475 14.58 4.84 -18.94
CA PRO A 475 15.66 4.21 -18.23
C PRO A 475 16.70 3.69 -19.23
N GLU A 476 17.82 4.38 -19.39
CA GLU A 476 19.03 3.77 -19.93
C GLU A 476 19.49 2.70 -18.93
N LEU A 477 18.84 1.56 -18.98
CA LEU A 477 19.20 0.39 -18.20
C LEU A 477 20.21 -0.39 -19.01
N GLY A 478 21.49 0.00 -18.86
CA GLY A 478 22.62 -0.83 -19.24
C GLY A 478 22.81 -2.01 -18.27
#